data_e3ed5214f6d2dad3b10d06f44cbb45e9
#
_entry.id   e3ed5214f6d2dad3b10d06f44cbb45e9
#
_cell.length_a   1.000
_cell.length_b   1.000
_cell.length_c   1.000
_cell.angle_alpha   90.00
_cell.angle_beta   90.00
_cell.angle_gamma   90.00
#
_symmetry.space_group_name_H-M   'P 1'
#
loop_
_entity.id
_entity.type
_entity.pdbx_description
1 polymer ?
#
loop_
_entity_poly.entity_id
_entity_poly.type
_entity_poly.pdbx_seq_one_letter_code
_entity_poly.pdbx_strand_id
1 'polypeptide(L)'
;GGNRDKTKRPEMGAIATKYSNRVIVTSDNPRFEDPNEIIADIKAGMDIKGKAKSLFIPDRTEAIHTAILTAEPGSIILVAGKGHEDYQIINGVKHHLDDKEIIKEAFQMQREAR
;
A
#
# COMPACT_ATOMS: atom_id res chain seq x y z
N GLY A 1 9.13 -0.81 4.20
CA GLY A 1 9.73 0.42 4.73
C GLY A 1 11.16 0.64 4.28
N GLY A 2 11.56 1.91 4.28
CA GLY A 2 12.92 2.29 3.94
C GLY A 2 13.89 2.04 5.10
N ASN A 3 15.19 1.94 4.77
CA ASN A 3 16.28 1.74 5.73
C ASN A 3 16.09 0.47 6.58
N ARG A 4 15.50 -0.56 5.98
CA ARG A 4 15.24 -1.86 6.57
C ARG A 4 15.83 -2.97 5.72
N ASP A 5 15.80 -4.21 6.23
CA ASP A 5 16.26 -5.38 5.50
C ASP A 5 15.50 -5.55 4.17
N LYS A 6 16.24 -5.48 3.06
CA LYS A 6 15.66 -5.56 1.71
C LYS A 6 15.34 -6.99 1.27
N THR A 7 15.88 -8.00 1.95
CA THR A 7 15.70 -9.41 1.54
C THR A 7 14.26 -9.87 1.67
N LYS A 8 13.48 -9.26 2.56
CA LYS A 8 12.07 -9.60 2.77
C LYS A 8 11.14 -8.98 1.74
N ARG A 9 11.57 -7.98 0.98
CA ARG A 9 10.71 -7.26 0.03
C ARG A 9 10.13 -8.19 -1.05
N PRO A 10 10.93 -9.02 -1.74
CA PRO A 10 10.37 -9.96 -2.71
C PRO A 10 9.44 -10.99 -2.08
N GLU A 11 9.75 -11.47 -0.88
CA GLU A 11 8.88 -12.42 -0.15
C GLU A 11 7.52 -11.82 0.15
N MET A 12 7.47 -10.55 0.55
CA MET A 12 6.23 -9.84 0.82
C MET A 12 5.35 -9.77 -0.44
N GLY A 13 5.96 -9.46 -1.58
CA GLY A 13 5.26 -9.44 -2.86
C GLY A 13 4.68 -10.79 -3.24
N ALA A 14 5.47 -11.84 -3.09
CA ALA A 14 5.04 -13.21 -3.38
C ALA A 14 3.87 -13.65 -2.49
N ILE A 15 3.95 -13.37 -1.20
CA ILE A 15 2.92 -13.75 -0.22
C ILE A 15 1.62 -12.97 -0.49
N ALA A 16 1.73 -11.66 -0.71
CA ALA A 16 0.56 -10.82 -0.99
C ALA A 16 -0.22 -11.33 -2.21
N THR A 17 0.48 -11.66 -3.28
CA THR A 17 -0.17 -12.15 -4.50
C THR A 17 -0.71 -13.57 -4.35
N LYS A 18 -0.11 -14.38 -3.50
CA LYS A 18 -0.58 -15.74 -3.24
C LYS A 18 -1.95 -15.76 -2.54
N TYR A 19 -2.15 -14.87 -1.58
CA TYR A 19 -3.34 -14.89 -0.71
C TYR A 19 -4.40 -13.84 -1.03
N SER A 20 -4.15 -12.97 -1.98
CA SER A 20 -5.07 -11.88 -2.32
C SER A 20 -5.55 -11.95 -3.76
N ASN A 21 -6.80 -11.59 -3.99
CA ASN A 21 -7.37 -11.49 -5.35
C ASN A 21 -6.80 -10.29 -6.09
N ARG A 22 -6.59 -9.18 -5.39
CA ARG A 22 -5.98 -7.96 -5.91
C ARG A 22 -5.01 -7.42 -4.89
N VAL A 23 -3.93 -6.81 -5.35
CA VAL A 23 -2.89 -6.23 -4.49
C VAL A 23 -2.62 -4.79 -4.92
N ILE A 24 -2.50 -3.90 -3.94
CA ILE A 24 -1.97 -2.56 -4.18
C ILE A 24 -0.72 -2.41 -3.31
N VAL A 25 0.42 -2.24 -3.96
CA VAL A 25 1.69 -2.01 -3.27
C VAL A 25 1.91 -0.52 -3.15
N THR A 26 2.17 -0.05 -1.94
CA THR A 26 2.34 1.36 -1.66
C THR A 26 3.45 1.58 -0.63
N SER A 27 3.69 2.83 -0.27
CA SER A 27 4.69 3.20 0.72
C SER A 27 4.16 3.13 2.13
N ASP A 28 5.04 2.75 3.05
CA ASP A 28 4.85 2.96 4.49
C ASP A 28 5.78 4.10 4.92
N ASN A 29 6.98 3.81 5.40
CA ASN A 29 7.99 4.79 5.77
C ASN A 29 9.20 4.66 4.83
N PRO A 30 9.26 5.38 3.70
CA PRO A 30 10.43 5.27 2.81
C PRO A 30 11.70 5.82 3.43
N ARG A 31 11.61 6.67 4.43
CA ARG A 31 12.74 7.31 5.11
C ARG A 31 13.63 8.04 4.10
N PHE A 32 14.88 7.58 3.91
CA PHE A 32 15.82 8.18 2.94
C PHE A 32 15.88 7.41 1.62
N GLU A 33 15.12 6.33 1.47
CA GLU A 33 15.07 5.58 0.21
C GLU A 33 13.99 6.13 -0.72
N ASP A 34 14.17 5.92 -2.03
CA ASP A 34 13.14 6.21 -3.02
C ASP A 34 11.99 5.22 -2.87
N PRO A 35 10.75 5.69 -2.65
CA PRO A 35 9.59 4.80 -2.55
C PRO A 35 9.42 3.88 -3.76
N ASN A 36 9.76 4.35 -4.95
CA ASN A 36 9.65 3.55 -6.17
C ASN A 36 10.65 2.38 -6.20
N GLU A 37 11.83 2.55 -5.61
CA GLU A 37 12.81 1.46 -5.49
C GLU A 37 12.33 0.40 -4.52
N ILE A 38 11.74 0.81 -3.40
CA ILE A 38 11.16 -0.12 -2.42
C ILE A 38 10.05 -0.93 -3.07
N ILE A 39 9.16 -0.28 -3.80
CA ILE A 39 8.05 -0.91 -4.51
C ILE A 39 8.58 -1.87 -5.58
N ALA A 40 9.63 -1.49 -6.32
CA ALA A 40 10.24 -2.34 -7.32
C ALA A 40 10.81 -3.63 -6.71
N ASP A 41 11.42 -3.54 -5.54
CA ASP A 41 11.93 -4.71 -4.82
C ASP A 41 10.81 -5.68 -4.43
N ILE A 42 9.67 -5.16 -4.00
CA ILE A 42 8.49 -5.97 -3.67
C ILE A 42 7.92 -6.62 -4.94
N LYS A 43 7.82 -5.84 -6.02
CA LYS A 43 7.35 -6.31 -7.33
C LYS A 43 8.20 -7.46 -7.88
N ALA A 44 9.51 -7.42 -7.61
CA ALA A 44 10.45 -8.44 -8.08
C ALA A 44 10.13 -9.85 -7.57
N GLY A 45 9.39 -9.97 -6.45
CA GLY A 45 8.95 -11.25 -5.92
C GLY A 45 7.67 -11.79 -6.54
N MET A 46 7.02 -11.03 -7.42
CA MET A 46 5.75 -11.41 -8.06
C MET A 46 6.00 -12.09 -9.39
N ASP A 47 5.21 -13.13 -9.69
CA ASP A 47 5.17 -13.73 -11.01
C ASP A 47 4.30 -12.89 -11.98
N ILE A 48 4.17 -13.34 -13.22
CA ILE A 48 3.39 -12.62 -14.25
C ILE A 48 1.93 -12.46 -13.82
N LYS A 49 1.33 -13.51 -13.27
CA LYS A 49 -0.07 -13.48 -12.80
C LYS A 49 -0.24 -12.54 -11.61
N GLY A 50 0.72 -12.56 -10.69
CA GLY A 50 0.72 -11.65 -9.55
C GLY A 50 0.81 -10.20 -9.97
N LYS A 51 1.71 -9.88 -10.90
CA LYS A 51 1.85 -8.52 -11.43
C LYS A 51 0.58 -8.05 -12.14
N ALA A 52 -0.08 -8.93 -12.88
CA ALA A 52 -1.29 -8.60 -13.64
C ALA A 52 -2.47 -8.18 -12.76
N LYS A 53 -2.54 -8.69 -11.52
CA LYS A 53 -3.60 -8.33 -10.55
C LYS A 53 -3.17 -7.28 -9.54
N SER A 54 -2.01 -6.67 -9.73
CA SER A 54 -1.43 -5.73 -8.78
C SER A 54 -1.33 -4.32 -9.36
N LEU A 55 -1.50 -3.33 -8.49
CA LEU A 55 -1.23 -1.93 -8.78
C LEU A 55 -0.08 -1.45 -7.89
N PHE A 56 0.68 -0.48 -8.36
CA PHE A 56 1.85 0.04 -7.67
C PHE A 56 1.69 1.55 -7.55
N ILE A 57 1.26 2.01 -6.38
CA ILE A 57 0.90 3.40 -6.13
C ILE A 57 1.74 3.93 -4.96
N PRO A 58 2.80 4.71 -5.22
CA PRO A 58 3.70 5.19 -4.16
C PRO A 58 3.01 6.04 -3.10
N ASP A 59 2.06 6.87 -3.48
CA ASP A 59 1.29 7.70 -2.55
C ASP A 59 0.31 6.82 -1.78
N ARG A 60 0.53 6.68 -0.46
CA ARG A 60 -0.28 5.80 0.37
C ARG A 60 -1.74 6.25 0.48
N THR A 61 -1.99 7.55 0.54
CA THR A 61 -3.35 8.10 0.56
C THR A 61 -4.10 7.74 -0.72
N GLU A 62 -3.48 7.95 -1.88
CA GLU A 62 -4.05 7.57 -3.17
C GLU A 62 -4.28 6.07 -3.26
N ALA A 63 -3.34 5.26 -2.77
CA ALA A 63 -3.46 3.81 -2.79
C ALA A 63 -4.67 3.33 -1.97
N ILE A 64 -4.88 3.88 -0.79
CA ILE A 64 -6.01 3.51 0.06
C ILE A 64 -7.33 3.96 -0.56
N HIS A 65 -7.39 5.19 -1.09
CA HIS A 65 -8.57 5.69 -1.82
C HIS A 65 -8.91 4.79 -3.00
N THR A 66 -7.91 4.43 -3.80
CA THR A 66 -8.10 3.54 -4.96
C THR A 66 -8.64 2.17 -4.53
N ALA A 67 -8.09 1.58 -3.48
CA ALA A 67 -8.53 0.28 -2.98
C ALA A 67 -10.02 0.31 -2.61
N ILE A 68 -10.44 1.32 -1.86
CA ILE A 68 -11.81 1.43 -1.36
C ILE A 68 -12.80 1.78 -2.48
N LEU A 69 -12.44 2.74 -3.33
CA LEU A 69 -13.34 3.21 -4.39
C LEU A 69 -13.50 2.21 -5.53
N THR A 70 -12.54 1.31 -5.73
CA THR A 70 -12.60 0.31 -6.81
C THR A 70 -12.98 -1.09 -6.32
N ALA A 71 -13.09 -1.31 -5.02
CA ALA A 71 -13.46 -2.61 -4.47
C ALA A 71 -14.92 -2.95 -4.82
N GLU A 72 -15.13 -4.22 -5.15
CA GLU A 72 -16.47 -4.72 -5.38
C GLU A 72 -17.22 -4.90 -4.06
N PRO A 73 -18.57 -4.77 -4.05
CA PRO A 73 -19.35 -4.99 -2.84
C PRO A 73 -19.08 -6.38 -2.23
N GLY A 74 -18.94 -6.41 -0.92
CA GLY A 74 -18.63 -7.64 -0.18
C GLY A 74 -17.16 -7.99 -0.08
N SER A 75 -16.28 -7.19 -0.68
CA SER A 75 -14.84 -7.41 -0.59
C SER A 75 -14.31 -7.09 0.81
N ILE A 76 -13.26 -7.81 1.19
CA ILE A 76 -12.49 -7.52 2.40
C ILE A 76 -11.17 -6.88 1.98
N ILE A 77 -10.89 -5.70 2.55
CA ILE A 77 -9.66 -4.96 2.25
C ILE A 77 -8.78 -4.97 3.50
N LEU A 78 -7.57 -5.53 3.36
CA LEU A 78 -6.57 -5.50 4.41
C LEU A 78 -5.57 -4.39 4.10
N VAL A 79 -5.46 -3.41 5.01
CA VAL A 79 -4.44 -2.36 4.95
C VAL A 79 -3.36 -2.70 5.95
N ALA A 80 -2.17 -3.00 5.46
CA ALA A 80 -1.07 -3.50 6.26
C ALA A 80 0.14 -2.57 6.23
N GLY A 81 1.03 -2.77 7.20
CA GLY A 81 2.32 -2.10 7.29
C GLY A 81 2.41 -1.10 8.43
N LYS A 82 1.46 -0.18 8.51
CA LYS A 82 1.49 0.92 9.49
C LYS A 82 0.89 0.57 10.85
N GLY A 83 -0.13 -0.26 10.86
CA GLY A 83 -0.85 -0.55 12.10
C GLY A 83 -1.50 0.73 12.66
N HIS A 84 -1.11 1.09 13.88
CA HIS A 84 -1.64 2.27 14.58
C HIS A 84 -0.78 3.54 14.40
N GLU A 85 0.32 3.47 13.66
CA GLU A 85 1.15 4.66 13.42
C GLU A 85 0.37 5.71 12.64
N ASP A 86 0.52 6.97 13.04
CA ASP A 86 -0.18 8.11 12.44
C ASP A 86 0.76 9.04 11.67
N TYR A 87 1.90 8.52 11.23
CA TYR A 87 2.92 9.30 10.54
C TYR A 87 3.59 8.53 9.41
N GLN A 88 4.21 9.26 8.53
CA GLN A 88 5.07 8.74 7.47
C GLN A 88 6.38 9.54 7.45
N ILE A 89 7.51 8.85 7.37
CA ILE A 89 8.82 9.47 7.32
C ILE A 89 9.33 9.46 5.87
N ILE A 90 9.53 10.66 5.32
CA ILE A 90 10.03 10.86 3.95
C ILE A 90 11.22 11.81 4.02
N ASN A 91 12.38 11.35 3.54
CA ASN A 91 13.64 12.11 3.61
C ASN A 91 13.95 12.63 5.01
N GLY A 92 13.71 11.80 6.03
CA GLY A 92 13.95 12.13 7.43
C GLY A 92 12.91 13.05 8.07
N VAL A 93 11.89 13.51 7.31
CA VAL A 93 10.84 14.38 7.82
C VAL A 93 9.60 13.56 8.12
N LYS A 94 9.04 13.76 9.32
CA LYS A 94 7.84 13.09 9.77
C LYS A 94 6.60 13.87 9.34
N HIS A 95 5.72 13.21 8.59
CA HIS A 95 4.46 13.77 8.11
C HIS A 95 3.30 13.06 8.77
N HIS A 96 2.22 13.76 9.08
CA HIS A 96 1.01 13.13 9.56
C HIS A 96 0.38 12.27 8.45
N LEU A 97 0.12 11.02 8.76
CA LEU A 97 -0.56 10.11 7.84
C LEU A 97 -1.14 8.95 8.66
N ASP A 98 -2.45 8.95 8.85
CA ASP A 98 -3.17 7.94 9.63
C ASP A 98 -4.08 7.15 8.69
N ASP A 99 -3.83 5.86 8.55
CA ASP A 99 -4.61 4.97 7.68
C ASP A 99 -6.10 5.00 8.04
N LYS A 100 -6.44 5.06 9.32
CA LYS A 100 -7.84 5.10 9.76
C LYS A 100 -8.58 6.34 9.30
N GLU A 101 -7.93 7.50 9.34
CA GLU A 101 -8.49 8.76 8.85
C GLU A 101 -8.73 8.69 7.34
N ILE A 102 -7.75 8.17 6.61
CA ILE A 102 -7.81 8.04 5.15
C ILE A 102 -8.94 7.08 4.75
N ILE A 103 -9.06 5.96 5.44
CA ILE A 103 -10.12 4.97 5.20
C ILE A 103 -11.50 5.58 5.41
N LYS A 104 -11.70 6.31 6.50
CA LYS A 104 -12.97 6.99 6.78
C LYS A 104 -13.32 8.00 5.71
N GLU A 105 -12.34 8.80 5.28
CA GLU A 105 -12.49 9.78 4.22
C GLU A 105 -12.89 9.12 2.90
N ALA A 106 -12.24 8.02 2.53
CA ALA A 106 -12.54 7.31 1.30
C ALA A 106 -13.95 6.73 1.29
N PHE A 107 -14.44 6.19 2.41
CA PHE A 107 -15.82 5.72 2.52
C PHE A 107 -16.83 6.86 2.43
N GLN A 108 -16.52 8.01 2.97
CA GLN A 108 -17.37 9.19 2.86
C GLN A 108 -17.45 9.65 1.41
N MET A 109 -16.33 9.71 0.70
CA MET A 109 -16.29 10.04 -0.74
C MET A 109 -17.13 9.05 -1.56
N GLN A 110 -17.07 7.77 -1.24
CA GLN A 110 -17.84 6.74 -1.91
C GLN A 110 -19.37 6.95 -1.71
N ARG A 111 -19.79 7.33 -0.52
CA ARG A 111 -21.19 7.64 -0.22
C ARG A 111 -21.68 8.87 -0.96
N GLU A 112 -20.85 9.91 -1.06
CA GLU A 112 -21.18 11.14 -1.76
C GLU A 112 -21.29 10.94 -3.28
N ALA A 113 -20.55 9.98 -3.83
CA ALA A 113 -20.57 9.67 -5.26
C ALA A 113 -21.80 8.85 -5.71
N ARG A 114 -22.59 8.36 -4.79
CA ARG A 114 -23.80 7.56 -5.09
C ARG A 114 -25.03 8.41 -5.35
#